data_9ae3a0814a6cc310caa9406e006d1114
#
_entry.id   9ae3a0814a6cc310caa9406e006d1114
#
_cell.length_a   1.000
_cell.length_b   1.000
_cell.length_c   1.000
_cell.angle_alpha   90.00
_cell.angle_beta   90.00
_cell.angle_gamma   90.00
#
_symmetry.space_group_name_H-M   'P 1'
#
loop_
_entity.id
_entity.type
_entity.pdbx_description
1 polymer ?
#
loop_
_entity_poly.entity_id
_entity_poly.type
_entity_poly.pdbx_seq_one_letter_code
_entity_poly.pdbx_strand_id
1 'polypeptide(L)'
;MSRVNHFFIPADVPDRAIDFYREVFGWQFEMGWEYDTPQGREKYWRVSTDDGNSTGINGGLTRREYPGQPISVGIEVPAVDACTDLVEKCGGKTLVRRVGLPGVAWFAVCQDSEGNTFAIFQPDPDAR
;
A
#
# COMPACT_ATOMS: atom_id res chain seq x y z
N MET A 1 -18.82 5.57 -2.57
CA MET A 1 -18.28 4.21 -2.47
C MET A 1 -16.77 4.26 -2.39
N SER A 2 -16.19 3.27 -1.73
CA SER A 2 -14.74 3.15 -1.65
C SER A 2 -14.18 2.77 -3.02
N ARG A 3 -12.96 3.21 -3.33
CA ARG A 3 -12.44 3.02 -4.68
C ARG A 3 -10.97 2.64 -4.67
N VAL A 4 -10.58 1.84 -5.65
CA VAL A 4 -9.19 1.48 -5.89
C VAL A 4 -8.50 2.65 -6.58
N ASN A 5 -7.51 3.24 -5.92
CA ASN A 5 -6.74 4.33 -6.50
C ASN A 5 -5.24 4.23 -6.26
N HIS A 6 -4.79 3.10 -5.73
CA HIS A 6 -3.37 2.81 -5.52
C HIS A 6 -3.07 1.35 -5.82
N PHE A 7 -1.79 1.06 -6.05
CA PHE A 7 -1.27 -0.31 -6.04
C PHE A 7 -0.04 -0.35 -5.14
N PHE A 8 0.32 -1.54 -4.68
CA PHE A 8 1.48 -1.74 -3.83
C PHE A 8 2.34 -2.86 -4.36
N ILE A 9 3.64 -2.61 -4.48
CA ILE A 9 4.62 -3.57 -4.98
C ILE A 9 5.55 -3.94 -3.82
N PRO A 10 5.55 -5.21 -3.38
CA PRO A 10 6.56 -5.68 -2.44
C PRO A 10 7.84 -6.07 -3.19
N ALA A 11 8.99 -5.84 -2.56
CA ALA A 11 10.27 -6.16 -3.18
C ALA A 11 11.24 -6.70 -2.14
N ASP A 12 11.91 -7.80 -2.48
CA ASP A 12 12.97 -8.34 -1.61
C ASP A 12 14.17 -7.39 -1.59
N VAL A 13 14.49 -6.80 -2.74
CA VAL A 13 15.57 -5.81 -2.89
C VAL A 13 14.96 -4.60 -3.61
N PRO A 14 14.52 -3.58 -2.86
CA PRO A 14 13.86 -2.41 -3.45
C PRO A 14 14.62 -1.75 -4.60
N ASP A 15 15.92 -1.53 -4.44
CA ASP A 15 16.71 -0.88 -5.49
C ASP A 15 16.69 -1.66 -6.80
N ARG A 16 16.76 -2.99 -6.72
CA ARG A 16 16.71 -3.85 -7.90
C ARG A 16 15.34 -3.77 -8.57
N ALA A 17 14.26 -3.77 -7.79
CA ALA A 17 12.92 -3.65 -8.33
C ALA A 17 12.69 -2.30 -8.98
N ILE A 18 13.17 -1.22 -8.37
CA ILE A 18 13.07 0.13 -8.91
C ILE A 18 13.75 0.21 -10.28
N ASP A 19 14.97 -0.33 -10.40
CA ASP A 19 15.67 -0.34 -11.67
C ASP A 19 14.89 -1.12 -12.73
N PHE A 20 14.32 -2.25 -12.36
CA PHE A 20 13.51 -3.04 -13.28
C PHE A 20 12.33 -2.25 -13.84
N TYR A 21 11.53 -1.65 -12.97
CA TYR A 21 10.32 -0.94 -13.40
C TYR A 21 10.65 0.34 -14.17
N ARG A 22 11.74 1.01 -13.82
CA ARG A 22 12.21 2.16 -14.59
C ARG A 22 12.59 1.77 -16.01
N GLU A 23 13.37 0.71 -16.16
CA GLU A 23 13.85 0.27 -17.47
C GLU A 23 12.73 -0.26 -18.34
N VAL A 24 11.83 -1.05 -17.78
CA VAL A 24 10.79 -1.72 -18.56
C VAL A 24 9.64 -0.79 -18.90
N PHE A 25 9.19 0.02 -17.94
CA PHE A 25 7.96 0.80 -18.10
C PHE A 25 8.19 2.32 -18.05
N GLY A 26 9.38 2.77 -17.69
CA GLY A 26 9.65 4.19 -17.56
C GLY A 26 9.02 4.85 -16.35
N TRP A 27 8.61 4.06 -15.34
CA TRP A 27 7.99 4.60 -14.15
C TRP A 27 9.00 5.41 -13.34
N GLN A 28 8.49 6.37 -12.58
CA GLN A 28 9.29 7.22 -11.70
C GLN A 28 9.12 6.80 -10.25
N PHE A 29 10.22 6.81 -9.51
CA PHE A 29 10.25 6.42 -8.12
C PHE A 29 10.87 7.53 -7.29
N GLU A 30 10.24 7.82 -6.14
CA GLU A 30 10.71 8.84 -5.22
C GLU A 30 10.53 8.32 -3.80
N MET A 31 11.60 8.41 -2.99
CA MET A 31 11.50 8.03 -1.59
C MET A 31 10.51 8.96 -0.90
N GLY A 32 9.41 8.40 -0.44
CA GLY A 32 8.32 9.17 0.16
C GLY A 32 8.55 9.44 1.64
N TRP A 33 8.68 8.37 2.41
CA TRP A 33 8.87 8.46 3.86
C TRP A 33 9.38 7.15 4.43
N GLU A 34 9.75 7.20 5.71
CA GLU A 34 10.11 6.02 6.47
C GLU A 34 9.01 5.75 7.50
N TYR A 35 8.86 4.51 7.89
CA TYR A 35 7.88 4.09 8.89
C TYR A 35 8.41 2.92 9.71
N ASP A 36 7.86 2.77 10.91
CA ASP A 36 8.28 1.72 11.83
C ASP A 36 7.45 0.46 11.64
N THR A 37 8.12 -0.69 11.64
CA THR A 37 7.50 -2.01 11.59
C THR A 37 8.05 -2.86 12.72
N PRO A 38 7.44 -4.02 13.03
CA PRO A 38 8.01 -4.95 14.01
C PRO A 38 9.42 -5.42 13.65
N GLN A 39 9.80 -5.38 12.36
CA GLN A 39 11.12 -5.80 11.88
C GLN A 39 12.12 -4.64 11.80
N GLY A 40 11.71 -3.43 12.17
CA GLY A 40 12.56 -2.25 12.15
C GLY A 40 11.99 -1.13 11.28
N ARG A 41 12.85 -0.19 10.93
CA ARG A 41 12.45 0.98 10.15
C ARG A 41 12.55 0.68 8.66
N GLU A 42 11.46 0.92 7.93
CA GLU A 42 11.37 0.63 6.50
C GLU A 42 11.10 1.89 5.70
N LYS A 43 11.40 1.84 4.41
CA LYS A 43 11.20 2.95 3.47
C LYS A 43 9.99 2.67 2.59
N TYR A 44 9.23 3.72 2.32
CA TYR A 44 8.13 3.70 1.37
C TYR A 44 8.53 4.55 0.16
N TRP A 45 8.49 3.93 -1.02
CA TRP A 45 8.79 4.60 -2.28
C TRP A 45 7.51 4.92 -3.01
N ARG A 46 7.32 6.17 -3.40
CA ARG A 46 6.19 6.54 -4.25
C ARG A 46 6.49 6.14 -5.68
N VAL A 47 5.50 5.55 -6.35
CA VAL A 47 5.61 5.09 -7.72
C VAL A 47 4.64 5.91 -8.57
N SER A 48 5.17 6.61 -9.57
CA SER A 48 4.37 7.35 -10.53
C SER A 48 4.40 6.64 -11.87
N THR A 49 3.22 6.30 -12.37
CA THR A 49 3.08 5.60 -13.65
C THR A 49 2.62 6.50 -14.77
N ASP A 50 2.22 7.73 -14.46
CA ASP A 50 1.81 8.66 -15.50
C ASP A 50 2.80 9.82 -15.62
N ASP A 51 2.76 10.48 -16.73
CA ASP A 51 3.63 11.63 -17.06
C ASP A 51 2.93 12.97 -16.81
N GLY A 52 1.80 12.95 -16.10
CA GLY A 52 0.99 14.13 -15.86
C GLY A 52 -0.10 14.35 -16.89
N ASN A 53 -0.15 13.53 -17.93
CA ASN A 53 -1.12 13.67 -19.03
C ASN A 53 -2.10 12.51 -19.13
N SER A 54 -1.95 11.48 -18.31
CA SER A 54 -2.79 10.30 -18.35
C SER A 54 -3.55 10.14 -17.05
N THR A 55 -4.48 9.18 -17.02
CA THR A 55 -5.31 8.87 -15.86
C THR A 55 -4.89 7.58 -15.17
N GLY A 56 -3.61 7.20 -15.30
CA GLY A 56 -3.08 6.01 -14.66
C GLY A 56 -3.11 6.10 -13.13
N ILE A 57 -3.08 4.95 -12.47
CA ILE A 57 -2.98 4.90 -11.02
C ILE A 57 -1.51 4.91 -10.60
N ASN A 58 -1.25 5.60 -9.51
CA ASN A 58 0.05 5.61 -8.86
C ASN A 58 0.02 4.68 -7.65
N GLY A 59 1.18 4.39 -7.09
CA GLY A 59 1.23 3.45 -5.99
C GLY A 59 2.46 3.59 -5.13
N GLY A 60 2.79 2.50 -4.46
CA GLY A 60 3.94 2.45 -3.57
C GLY A 60 4.72 1.16 -3.73
N LEU A 61 5.98 1.22 -3.32
CA LEU A 61 6.87 0.08 -3.27
C LEU A 61 7.51 0.04 -1.88
N THR A 62 7.50 -1.12 -1.26
CA THR A 62 8.12 -1.34 0.04
C THR A 62 8.88 -2.65 0.03
N ARG A 63 9.72 -2.83 1.05
CA ARG A 63 10.35 -4.15 1.26
C ARG A 63 9.25 -5.18 1.53
N ARG A 64 9.41 -6.38 0.97
CA ARG A 64 8.49 -7.49 1.21
C ARG A 64 8.45 -7.83 2.70
N GLU A 65 7.24 -7.94 3.24
CA GLU A 65 7.05 -8.12 4.68
C GLU A 65 6.92 -9.60 5.07
N TYR A 66 6.47 -10.45 4.14
CA TYR A 66 6.36 -11.88 4.39
C TYR A 66 6.58 -12.64 3.07
N PRO A 67 7.03 -13.91 3.14
CA PRO A 67 7.30 -14.69 1.92
C PRO A 67 6.03 -14.83 1.07
N GLY A 68 6.18 -14.59 -0.23
CA GLY A 68 5.06 -14.72 -1.16
C GLY A 68 4.09 -13.56 -1.18
N GLN A 69 4.36 -12.48 -0.47
CA GLN A 69 3.50 -11.29 -0.51
C GLN A 69 3.31 -10.82 -1.95
N PRO A 70 2.06 -10.72 -2.43
CA PRO A 70 1.81 -10.35 -3.83
C PRO A 70 1.73 -8.84 -4.02
N ILE A 71 1.78 -8.41 -5.27
CA ILE A 71 1.32 -7.07 -5.63
C ILE A 71 -0.15 -6.98 -5.26
N SER A 72 -0.56 -5.87 -4.66
CA SER A 72 -1.93 -5.68 -4.22
C SER A 72 -2.45 -4.29 -4.59
N VAL A 73 -3.75 -4.12 -4.42
CA VAL A 73 -4.40 -2.82 -4.66
C VAL A 73 -4.62 -2.11 -3.33
N GLY A 74 -4.70 -0.79 -3.40
CA GLY A 74 -5.07 0.06 -2.28
C GLY A 74 -6.44 0.68 -2.50
N ILE A 75 -7.29 0.57 -1.49
CA ILE A 75 -8.67 1.05 -1.54
C ILE A 75 -8.82 2.18 -0.53
N GLU A 76 -9.19 3.35 -1.01
CA GLU A 76 -9.46 4.47 -0.13
C GLU A 76 -10.82 4.28 0.53
N VAL A 77 -10.85 4.38 1.87
CA VAL A 77 -12.06 4.20 2.67
C VAL A 77 -12.23 5.40 3.61
N PRO A 78 -13.46 5.70 4.04
CA PRO A 78 -13.70 6.81 4.97
C PRO A 78 -13.10 6.57 6.35
N ALA A 79 -13.08 5.32 6.83
CA ALA A 79 -12.56 4.98 8.16
C ALA A 79 -11.99 3.56 8.14
N VAL A 80 -10.71 3.45 8.45
CA VAL A 80 -10.02 2.16 8.41
C VAL A 80 -10.59 1.19 9.46
N ASP A 81 -10.80 1.65 10.69
CA ASP A 81 -11.29 0.76 11.75
C ASP A 81 -12.69 0.21 11.45
N ALA A 82 -13.59 1.06 10.99
CA ALA A 82 -14.93 0.61 10.60
C ALA A 82 -14.87 -0.39 9.43
N CYS A 83 -13.94 -0.17 8.51
CA CYS A 83 -13.78 -1.05 7.36
C CYS A 83 -13.22 -2.41 7.78
N THR A 84 -12.21 -2.46 8.65
CA THR A 84 -11.68 -3.75 9.12
C THR A 84 -12.74 -4.56 9.87
N ASP A 85 -13.58 -3.91 10.67
CA ASP A 85 -14.68 -4.58 11.35
C ASP A 85 -15.64 -5.21 10.32
N LEU A 86 -15.94 -4.49 9.26
CA LEU A 86 -16.84 -4.98 8.21
C LEU A 86 -16.20 -6.10 7.39
N VAL A 87 -14.91 -6.00 7.11
CA VAL A 87 -14.16 -7.07 6.43
C VAL A 87 -14.29 -8.38 7.21
N GLU A 88 -14.06 -8.34 8.51
CA GLU A 88 -14.13 -9.52 9.35
C GLU A 88 -15.56 -10.07 9.43
N LYS A 89 -16.53 -9.20 9.54
CA LYS A 89 -17.94 -9.60 9.58
C LYS A 89 -18.38 -10.28 8.28
N CYS A 90 -17.81 -9.89 7.15
CA CYS A 90 -18.19 -10.41 5.82
C CYS A 90 -17.32 -11.59 5.35
N GLY A 91 -16.52 -12.19 6.23
CA GLY A 91 -15.78 -13.40 5.91
C GLY A 91 -14.33 -13.18 5.50
N GLY A 92 -13.85 -11.95 5.56
CA GLY A 92 -12.44 -11.66 5.33
C GLY A 92 -11.64 -11.67 6.62
N LYS A 93 -10.39 -11.22 6.51
CA LYS A 93 -9.45 -11.16 7.64
C LYS A 93 -8.69 -9.85 7.63
N THR A 94 -8.34 -9.37 8.81
CA THR A 94 -7.38 -8.28 8.96
C THR A 94 -6.02 -8.89 9.25
N LEU A 95 -5.07 -8.71 8.33
CA LEU A 95 -3.72 -9.24 8.46
C LEU A 95 -2.80 -8.29 9.23
N VAL A 96 -2.91 -7.00 8.95
CA VAL A 96 -2.18 -5.95 9.63
C VAL A 96 -3.19 -4.91 10.08
N ARG A 97 -3.30 -4.72 11.40
CA ARG A 97 -4.21 -3.73 11.94
C ARG A 97 -3.66 -2.34 11.69
N ARG A 98 -4.51 -1.35 11.87
CA ARG A 98 -4.23 0.05 11.54
C ARG A 98 -2.82 0.49 11.90
N VAL A 99 -2.10 1.01 10.90
CA VAL A 99 -0.77 1.60 11.03
C VAL A 99 -0.84 3.02 10.52
N GLY A 100 -0.15 3.93 11.19
CA GLY A 100 -0.07 5.32 10.74
C GLY A 100 1.11 5.56 9.82
N LEU A 101 0.85 6.23 8.70
CA LEU A 101 1.89 6.88 7.91
C LEU A 101 1.88 8.34 8.35
N PRO A 102 2.87 8.79 9.14
CA PRO A 102 2.81 10.10 9.80
C PRO A 102 2.51 11.24 8.84
N GLY A 103 1.46 12.01 9.16
CA GLY A 103 1.03 13.15 8.38
C GLY A 103 0.35 12.84 7.06
N VAL A 104 0.11 11.56 6.75
CA VAL A 104 -0.37 11.14 5.44
C VAL A 104 -1.69 10.35 5.53
N ALA A 105 -1.67 9.22 6.22
CA ALA A 105 -2.82 8.32 6.21
C ALA A 105 -2.73 7.27 7.31
N TRP A 106 -3.86 6.64 7.59
CA TRP A 106 -3.94 5.37 8.30
C TRP A 106 -4.15 4.27 7.28
N PHE A 107 -3.53 3.12 7.46
CA PHE A 107 -3.74 1.99 6.57
C PHE A 107 -3.83 0.68 7.34
N ALA A 108 -4.41 -0.32 6.69
CA ALA A 108 -4.45 -1.68 7.18
C ALA A 108 -4.33 -2.64 6.00
N VAL A 109 -3.93 -3.87 6.27
CA VAL A 109 -3.84 -4.91 5.24
C VAL A 109 -4.83 -5.99 5.59
N CYS A 110 -5.62 -6.38 4.60
CA CYS A 110 -6.73 -7.32 4.76
C CYS A 110 -6.68 -8.41 3.71
N GLN A 111 -7.50 -9.44 3.94
CA GLN A 111 -7.82 -10.44 2.92
C GLN A 111 -9.33 -10.47 2.71
N ASP A 112 -9.74 -10.69 1.47
CA ASP A 112 -11.15 -10.88 1.15
C ASP A 112 -11.60 -12.33 1.50
N SER A 113 -12.83 -12.68 1.16
CA SER A 113 -13.39 -14.00 1.42
C SER A 113 -12.67 -15.12 0.66
N GLU A 114 -11.90 -14.80 -0.36
CA GLU A 114 -11.21 -15.75 -1.22
C GLU A 114 -9.71 -15.80 -0.97
N GLY A 115 -9.24 -15.11 0.08
CA GLY A 115 -7.82 -15.10 0.43
C GLY A 115 -6.98 -14.10 -0.35
N ASN A 116 -7.59 -13.20 -1.11
CA ASN A 116 -6.86 -12.16 -1.83
C ASN A 116 -6.48 -11.03 -0.88
N THR A 117 -5.22 -10.61 -0.94
CA THR A 117 -4.71 -9.54 -0.10
C THR A 117 -4.96 -8.17 -0.74
N PHE A 118 -5.40 -7.23 0.05
CA PHE A 118 -5.54 -5.84 -0.37
C PHE A 118 -5.24 -4.92 0.82
N ALA A 119 -4.92 -3.65 0.52
CA ALA A 119 -4.74 -2.64 1.54
C ALA A 119 -5.91 -1.67 1.51
N ILE A 120 -6.25 -1.14 2.68
CA ILE A 120 -7.20 -0.04 2.80
C ILE A 120 -6.49 1.13 3.45
N PHE A 121 -6.87 2.34 3.09
CA PHE A 121 -6.26 3.52 3.68
C PHE A 121 -7.26 4.66 3.81
N GLN A 122 -7.01 5.49 4.80
CA GLN A 122 -7.82 6.66 5.13
C GLN A 122 -6.86 7.85 5.18
N PRO A 123 -6.93 8.78 4.22
CA PRO A 123 -6.11 9.98 4.27
C PRO A 123 -6.39 10.77 5.55
N ASP A 124 -5.33 11.15 6.25
CA ASP A 124 -5.46 11.89 7.50
C ASP A 124 -4.15 12.64 7.76
N PRO A 125 -4.15 13.99 7.72
CA PRO A 125 -2.94 14.75 8.03
C PRO A 125 -2.51 14.64 9.49
N ASP A 126 -3.38 14.15 10.37
CA ASP A 126 -3.07 13.93 11.78
C ASP A 126 -2.62 12.51 12.09
N ALA A 127 -2.45 11.66 11.10
CA ALA A 127 -1.93 10.30 11.29
C ALA A 127 -0.51 10.35 11.90
N ARG A 128 -0.20 9.37 12.76
CA ARG A 128 1.06 9.33 13.51
C ARG A 128 1.56 7.90 13.75
#